data_9bc29e36fc07faa9e8d5369c8cc8c387
#
_entry.id   9bc29e36fc07faa9e8d5369c8cc8c387
#
_cell.length_a   1.000
_cell.length_b   1.000
_cell.length_c   1.000
_cell.angle_alpha   90.00
_cell.angle_beta   90.00
_cell.angle_gamma   90.00
#
_symmetry.space_group_name_H-M   'P 1'
#
loop_
_entity.id
_entity.type
_entity.pdbx_description
1 polymer ?
#
loop_
_entity_poly.entity_id
_entity_poly.type
_entity_poly.pdbx_seq_one_letter_code
_entity_poly.pdbx_strand_id
1 'polypeptide(L)'
;MKLIHSFIGVLAAAASATVMAQVSPDVAKLKPKDFPTQSIEYTVVYPAGGGMDLTARQLAKYAEQVSGDKILVNNRTGGAGMVGHAYLATQAKPDGYTVGILANLVWGDAMLRGKDKWSLSNLETIAYINSDALAWVSATKGPFAGKSAKEIVQTAKDKPGTVRVAIVPGSMWEYLIDQIEAATGAKFLRVPFQGGKPGIVALLGGNVDIAQGFYGEFESYLQADQVKPIAVASSSRLGNMKDVATFNEIFGTKDIVWNIIRLAVVPKGTPADRKAYLAATINAAVRTPALAAEFAKLGAYSDPLLTNPATAAAELDKMAQAERAFYVKTGRLK
;
A
#
# COMPACT_ATOMS: atom_id res chain seq x y z
N MET A 1 -69.47 21.68 26.42
CA MET A 1 -68.89 21.33 25.12
C MET A 1 -67.37 21.06 25.33
N LYS A 2 -67.02 19.79 25.38
CA LYS A 2 -65.58 19.34 25.57
C LYS A 2 -65.13 18.87 24.22
N LEU A 3 -64.12 19.53 23.62
CA LEU A 3 -63.39 19.04 22.43
C LEU A 3 -62.31 18.05 22.87
N ILE A 4 -62.42 16.84 22.39
CA ILE A 4 -61.43 15.77 22.53
C ILE A 4 -60.51 15.84 21.30
N HIS A 5 -59.24 16.21 21.48
CA HIS A 5 -58.24 16.12 20.43
C HIS A 5 -57.60 14.73 20.46
N SER A 6 -57.91 13.93 19.45
CA SER A 6 -57.23 12.65 19.21
C SER A 6 -55.85 12.90 18.60
N PHE A 7 -54.80 12.57 19.31
CA PHE A 7 -53.42 12.47 18.78
C PHE A 7 -53.26 11.11 18.14
N ILE A 8 -53.16 11.07 16.82
CA ILE A 8 -52.72 9.88 16.07
C ILE A 8 -51.21 9.92 16.02
N GLY A 9 -50.57 9.09 16.83
CA GLY A 9 -49.11 8.84 16.78
C GLY A 9 -48.79 7.94 15.60
N VAL A 10 -48.11 8.48 14.59
CA VAL A 10 -47.51 7.70 13.51
C VAL A 10 -46.19 7.10 14.03
N LEU A 11 -46.21 5.80 14.32
CA LEU A 11 -45.01 5.03 14.59
C LEU A 11 -44.29 4.79 13.26
N ALA A 12 -43.22 5.57 12.97
CA ALA A 12 -42.31 5.28 11.88
C ALA A 12 -41.41 4.10 12.29
N ALA A 13 -41.74 2.91 11.83
CA ALA A 13 -40.86 1.75 11.95
C ALA A 13 -39.64 1.96 11.04
N ALA A 14 -38.52 2.34 11.63
CA ALA A 14 -37.23 2.33 10.96
C ALA A 14 -36.86 0.86 10.70
N ALA A 15 -37.10 0.39 9.49
CA ALA A 15 -36.59 -0.89 9.01
C ALA A 15 -35.10 -0.77 8.88
N SER A 16 -34.35 -1.23 9.90
CA SER A 16 -32.90 -1.48 9.80
C SER A 16 -32.71 -2.62 8.80
N ALA A 17 -32.46 -2.28 7.54
CA ALA A 17 -32.04 -3.25 6.54
C ALA A 17 -30.67 -3.81 6.97
N THR A 18 -30.68 -4.93 7.63
CA THR A 18 -29.48 -5.75 7.82
C THR A 18 -29.02 -6.15 6.42
N VAL A 19 -27.97 -5.51 5.91
CA VAL A 19 -27.31 -5.96 4.69
C VAL A 19 -26.72 -7.32 4.98
N MET A 20 -27.51 -8.34 4.69
CA MET A 20 -27.01 -9.73 4.72
C MET A 20 -25.90 -9.79 3.70
N ALA A 21 -24.71 -10.19 4.15
CA ALA A 21 -23.56 -10.44 3.28
C ALA A 21 -23.99 -11.48 2.23
N GLN A 22 -24.18 -11.04 0.99
CA GLN A 22 -24.60 -11.92 -0.09
C GLN A 22 -23.35 -12.46 -0.75
N VAL A 23 -23.14 -13.77 -0.58
CA VAL A 23 -22.05 -14.50 -1.26
C VAL A 23 -22.12 -14.19 -2.78
N SER A 24 -21.00 -13.79 -3.36
CA SER A 24 -20.93 -13.48 -4.79
C SER A 24 -21.21 -14.73 -5.63
N PRO A 25 -22.19 -14.73 -6.54
CA PRO A 25 -22.48 -15.91 -7.39
C PRO A 25 -21.27 -16.36 -8.19
N ASP A 26 -20.43 -15.43 -8.64
CA ASP A 26 -19.24 -15.76 -9.45
C ASP A 26 -18.13 -16.39 -8.60
N VAL A 27 -18.00 -15.98 -7.33
CA VAL A 27 -17.11 -16.62 -6.35
C VAL A 27 -17.62 -18.02 -6.04
N ALA A 28 -18.92 -18.16 -5.77
CA ALA A 28 -19.54 -19.46 -5.44
C ALA A 28 -19.35 -20.52 -6.53
N LYS A 29 -19.44 -20.12 -7.81
CA LYS A 29 -19.22 -21.03 -8.96
C LYS A 29 -17.79 -21.59 -9.03
N LEU A 30 -16.81 -20.87 -8.53
CA LEU A 30 -15.40 -21.27 -8.55
C LEU A 30 -14.96 -22.01 -7.28
N LYS A 31 -15.84 -22.10 -6.28
CA LYS A 31 -15.51 -22.75 -5.01
C LYS A 31 -15.26 -24.25 -5.20
N PRO A 32 -14.03 -24.74 -4.92
CA PRO A 32 -13.74 -26.16 -4.98
C PRO A 32 -14.58 -26.95 -3.98
N LYS A 33 -14.95 -28.19 -4.32
CA LYS A 33 -15.83 -29.02 -3.48
C LYS A 33 -15.30 -29.24 -2.06
N ASP A 34 -13.98 -29.44 -1.95
CA ASP A 34 -13.32 -29.79 -0.69
C ASP A 34 -12.38 -28.65 -0.19
N PHE A 35 -12.68 -27.40 -0.55
CA PHE A 35 -11.89 -26.26 -0.13
C PHE A 35 -12.74 -24.97 -0.11
N PRO A 36 -12.57 -24.10 0.94
CA PRO A 36 -11.84 -24.38 2.18
C PRO A 36 -12.70 -25.18 3.17
N THR A 37 -12.07 -26.03 3.99
CA THR A 37 -12.69 -26.74 5.10
C THR A 37 -12.29 -26.17 6.46
N GLN A 38 -11.39 -25.21 6.46
CA GLN A 38 -10.90 -24.46 7.62
C GLN A 38 -10.62 -23.01 7.23
N SER A 39 -10.32 -22.15 8.20
CA SER A 39 -10.00 -20.74 7.95
C SER A 39 -8.78 -20.59 7.03
N ILE A 40 -8.86 -19.63 6.12
CA ILE A 40 -7.74 -19.21 5.26
C ILE A 40 -6.91 -18.18 6.04
N GLU A 41 -5.59 -18.31 6.04
CA GLU A 41 -4.69 -17.33 6.65
C GLU A 41 -4.25 -16.29 5.63
N TYR A 42 -4.49 -15.00 5.91
CA TYR A 42 -3.85 -13.88 5.25
C TYR A 42 -2.60 -13.49 6.05
N THR A 43 -1.44 -13.86 5.53
CA THR A 43 -0.14 -13.58 6.15
C THR A 43 0.34 -12.20 5.72
N VAL A 44 0.57 -11.31 6.70
CA VAL A 44 1.15 -9.97 6.55
C VAL A 44 2.57 -9.99 7.10
N VAL A 45 3.54 -9.46 6.36
CA VAL A 45 4.97 -9.52 6.74
C VAL A 45 5.45 -8.32 7.56
N TYR A 46 4.56 -7.38 7.82
CA TYR A 46 4.83 -6.15 8.57
C TYR A 46 4.04 -6.08 9.89
N PRO A 47 4.44 -5.19 10.83
CA PRO A 47 3.79 -5.08 12.12
C PRO A 47 2.30 -4.74 12.06
N ALA A 48 1.56 -5.23 13.05
CA ALA A 48 0.14 -4.91 13.23
C ALA A 48 -0.08 -3.39 13.41
N GLY A 49 -1.19 -2.90 12.89
CA GLY A 49 -1.55 -1.46 12.89
C GLY A 49 -0.85 -0.62 11.83
N GLY A 50 0.07 -1.20 11.05
CA GLY A 50 0.64 -0.54 9.86
C GLY A 50 -0.27 -0.63 8.64
N GLY A 51 0.03 0.16 7.59
CA GLY A 51 -0.82 0.23 6.39
C GLY A 51 -1.08 -1.11 5.71
N MET A 52 -0.13 -2.05 5.72
CA MET A 52 -0.32 -3.40 5.20
C MET A 52 -1.28 -4.24 6.04
N ASP A 53 -1.18 -4.15 7.36
CA ASP A 53 -2.06 -4.86 8.29
C ASP A 53 -3.50 -4.34 8.19
N LEU A 54 -3.67 -3.02 8.18
CA LEU A 54 -4.98 -2.38 7.99
C LEU A 54 -5.61 -2.79 6.65
N THR A 55 -4.84 -2.77 5.56
CA THR A 55 -5.29 -3.24 4.25
C THR A 55 -5.73 -4.70 4.30
N ALA A 56 -4.93 -5.59 4.88
CA ALA A 56 -5.24 -7.02 4.96
C ALA A 56 -6.50 -7.30 5.80
N ARG A 57 -6.70 -6.57 6.92
CA ARG A 57 -7.90 -6.73 7.76
C ARG A 57 -9.16 -6.22 7.09
N GLN A 58 -9.08 -5.09 6.39
CA GLN A 58 -10.20 -4.59 5.59
C GLN A 58 -10.51 -5.57 4.45
N LEU A 59 -9.49 -6.02 3.72
CA LEU A 59 -9.66 -7.02 2.66
C LEU A 59 -10.30 -8.30 3.20
N ALA A 60 -9.81 -8.85 4.33
CA ALA A 60 -10.35 -10.07 4.94
C ALA A 60 -11.84 -9.94 5.26
N LYS A 61 -12.23 -8.82 5.90
CA LYS A 61 -13.64 -8.52 6.22
C LYS A 61 -14.56 -8.60 4.99
N TYR A 62 -14.16 -7.97 3.89
CA TYR A 62 -14.98 -7.96 2.67
C TYR A 62 -14.85 -9.27 1.87
N ALA A 63 -13.71 -9.94 1.92
CA ALA A 63 -13.53 -11.25 1.33
C ALA A 63 -14.40 -12.32 2.03
N GLU A 64 -14.52 -12.29 3.36
CA GLU A 64 -15.47 -13.11 4.13
C GLU A 64 -16.92 -12.85 3.69
N GLN A 65 -17.29 -11.58 3.43
CA GLN A 65 -18.65 -11.24 2.99
C GLN A 65 -19.00 -11.81 1.61
N VAL A 66 -18.05 -11.80 0.67
CA VAL A 66 -18.30 -12.26 -0.70
C VAL A 66 -18.11 -13.76 -0.90
N SER A 67 -17.38 -14.45 -0.02
CA SER A 67 -17.12 -15.88 -0.12
C SER A 67 -17.91 -16.74 0.88
N GLY A 68 -18.27 -16.16 2.04
CA GLY A 68 -18.81 -16.89 3.18
C GLY A 68 -17.78 -17.69 3.97
N ASP A 69 -16.49 -17.61 3.61
CA ASP A 69 -15.41 -18.33 4.27
C ASP A 69 -14.77 -17.52 5.38
N LYS A 70 -14.17 -18.19 6.36
CA LYS A 70 -13.47 -17.54 7.47
C LYS A 70 -12.03 -17.20 7.07
N ILE A 71 -11.61 -15.96 7.32
CA ILE A 71 -10.27 -15.46 7.01
C ILE A 71 -9.61 -14.89 8.26
N LEU A 72 -8.41 -15.37 8.57
CA LEU A 72 -7.60 -14.90 9.69
C LEU A 72 -6.42 -14.09 9.19
N VAL A 73 -6.17 -12.92 9.78
CA VAL A 73 -5.00 -12.11 9.46
C VAL A 73 -3.91 -12.35 10.50
N ASN A 74 -2.75 -12.81 10.04
CA ASN A 74 -1.59 -13.14 10.87
C ASN A 74 -0.36 -12.32 10.45
N ASN A 75 0.32 -11.68 11.42
CA ASN A 75 1.50 -10.87 11.18
C ASN A 75 2.78 -11.67 11.46
N ARG A 76 3.57 -11.95 10.40
CA ARG A 76 4.89 -12.61 10.48
C ARG A 76 5.99 -11.61 10.23
N THR A 77 6.37 -10.89 11.26
CA THR A 77 7.30 -9.75 11.19
C THR A 77 8.76 -10.16 11.39
N GLY A 78 9.68 -9.28 11.00
CA GLY A 78 11.11 -9.40 11.22
C GLY A 78 11.94 -9.05 9.99
N GLY A 79 13.12 -8.44 10.20
CA GLY A 79 14.03 -8.07 9.14
C GLY A 79 13.42 -7.18 8.05
N ALA A 80 12.54 -6.24 8.44
CA ALA A 80 11.78 -5.40 7.50
C ALA A 80 10.98 -6.21 6.44
N GLY A 81 10.33 -7.30 6.86
CA GLY A 81 9.52 -8.17 6.00
C GLY A 81 10.22 -9.48 5.58
N MET A 82 11.54 -9.56 5.66
CA MET A 82 12.31 -10.70 5.17
C MET A 82 11.90 -12.05 5.79
N VAL A 83 11.57 -12.07 7.09
CA VAL A 83 11.13 -13.31 7.77
C VAL A 83 9.83 -13.84 7.16
N GLY A 84 8.84 -12.96 6.95
CA GLY A 84 7.57 -13.35 6.37
C GLY A 84 7.69 -13.70 4.88
N HIS A 85 8.48 -12.96 4.10
CA HIS A 85 8.74 -13.27 2.69
C HIS A 85 9.39 -14.66 2.54
N ALA A 86 10.44 -14.93 3.32
CA ALA A 86 11.09 -16.23 3.31
C ALA A 86 10.16 -17.37 3.73
N TYR A 87 9.35 -17.16 4.78
CA TYR A 87 8.33 -18.13 5.20
C TYR A 87 7.37 -18.49 4.05
N LEU A 88 6.79 -17.48 3.40
CA LEU A 88 5.85 -17.69 2.30
C LEU A 88 6.50 -18.43 1.11
N ALA A 89 7.76 -18.10 0.81
CA ALA A 89 8.47 -18.67 -0.32
C ALA A 89 9.02 -20.09 -0.08
N THR A 90 9.26 -20.50 1.19
CA THR A 90 10.04 -21.73 1.46
C THR A 90 9.38 -22.69 2.48
N GLN A 91 8.42 -22.22 3.28
CA GLN A 91 7.86 -22.99 4.39
C GLN A 91 6.33 -23.13 4.32
N ALA A 92 5.63 -22.14 3.78
CA ALA A 92 4.18 -22.18 3.62
C ALA A 92 3.78 -23.32 2.66
N LYS A 93 2.77 -24.10 3.05
CA LYS A 93 2.29 -25.20 2.21
C LYS A 93 1.58 -24.67 0.96
N PRO A 94 1.79 -25.27 -0.22
CA PRO A 94 1.10 -24.87 -1.44
C PRO A 94 -0.30 -25.53 -1.53
N ASP A 95 -1.10 -25.35 -0.49
CA ASP A 95 -2.44 -25.95 -0.37
C ASP A 95 -3.58 -24.92 -0.43
N GLY A 96 -3.25 -23.63 -0.60
CA GLY A 96 -4.22 -22.54 -0.70
C GLY A 96 -4.71 -21.99 0.65
N TYR A 97 -4.34 -22.58 1.78
CA TYR A 97 -4.73 -22.07 3.11
C TYR A 97 -3.85 -20.91 3.60
N THR A 98 -2.73 -20.65 2.94
CA THR A 98 -1.87 -19.49 3.24
C THR A 98 -1.82 -18.57 2.02
N VAL A 99 -2.28 -17.33 2.18
CA VAL A 99 -2.21 -16.26 1.18
C VAL A 99 -1.36 -15.14 1.75
N GLY A 100 -0.27 -14.80 1.08
CA GLY A 100 0.56 -13.65 1.44
C GLY A 100 -0.11 -12.37 0.96
N ILE A 101 -0.35 -11.42 1.86
CA ILE A 101 -0.74 -10.05 1.52
C ILE A 101 0.52 -9.20 1.56
N LEU A 102 1.09 -8.96 0.38
CA LEU A 102 2.42 -8.38 0.22
C LEU A 102 2.35 -7.04 -0.49
N ALA A 103 3.47 -6.33 -0.42
CA ALA A 103 3.74 -5.18 -1.27
C ALA A 103 4.82 -5.53 -2.30
N ASN A 104 4.91 -4.75 -3.37
CA ASN A 104 5.98 -4.84 -4.37
C ASN A 104 7.40 -4.70 -3.78
N LEU A 105 7.56 -4.26 -2.54
CA LEU A 105 8.81 -4.34 -1.78
C LEU A 105 9.44 -5.74 -1.77
N VAL A 106 8.62 -6.78 -1.92
CA VAL A 106 9.08 -8.17 -2.06
C VAL A 106 10.03 -8.36 -3.24
N TRP A 107 9.90 -7.55 -4.31
CA TRP A 107 10.80 -7.61 -5.47
C TRP A 107 12.22 -7.19 -5.10
N GLY A 108 12.37 -6.01 -4.47
CA GLY A 108 13.66 -5.55 -3.96
C GLY A 108 14.25 -6.49 -2.91
N ASP A 109 13.41 -6.99 -2.02
CA ASP A 109 13.83 -7.96 -1.00
C ASP A 109 14.38 -9.25 -1.62
N ALA A 110 13.71 -9.80 -2.63
CA ALA A 110 14.19 -10.98 -3.34
C ALA A 110 15.52 -10.73 -4.08
N MET A 111 15.62 -9.58 -4.77
CA MET A 111 16.79 -9.23 -5.59
C MET A 111 18.02 -8.86 -4.75
N LEU A 112 17.84 -8.12 -3.66
CA LEU A 112 18.94 -7.52 -2.90
C LEU A 112 19.29 -8.29 -1.62
N ARG A 113 18.32 -8.91 -0.98
CA ARG A 113 18.46 -9.53 0.35
C ARG A 113 18.10 -11.02 0.40
N GLY A 114 17.25 -11.49 -0.50
CA GLY A 114 16.78 -12.89 -0.58
C GLY A 114 17.81 -13.83 -1.16
N LYS A 115 18.64 -13.32 -2.07
CA LYS A 115 19.73 -13.91 -2.81
C LYS A 115 19.93 -15.41 -2.58
N ASP A 116 20.40 -16.24 -2.43
CA ASP A 116 20.55 -17.69 -2.32
C ASP A 116 19.59 -18.38 -1.33
N LYS A 117 18.65 -17.64 -0.71
CA LYS A 117 17.74 -18.18 0.31
C LYS A 117 16.34 -18.45 -0.24
N TRP A 118 15.81 -17.57 -1.08
CA TRP A 118 14.51 -17.69 -1.71
C TRP A 118 14.41 -16.80 -2.95
N SER A 119 13.46 -17.09 -3.82
CA SER A 119 13.23 -16.36 -5.07
C SER A 119 11.77 -15.98 -5.22
N LEU A 120 11.48 -14.92 -5.97
CA LEU A 120 10.12 -14.58 -6.38
C LEU A 120 9.43 -15.71 -7.15
N SER A 121 10.21 -16.56 -7.85
CA SER A 121 9.69 -17.72 -8.54
C SER A 121 9.11 -18.80 -7.62
N ASN A 122 9.28 -18.68 -6.31
CA ASN A 122 8.63 -19.51 -5.30
C ASN A 122 7.23 -19.03 -4.93
N LEU A 123 6.81 -17.87 -5.42
CA LEU A 123 5.51 -17.26 -5.17
C LEU A 123 4.76 -17.03 -6.48
N GLU A 124 3.45 -17.15 -6.44
CA GLU A 124 2.58 -16.85 -7.56
C GLU A 124 1.62 -15.72 -7.15
N THR A 125 1.63 -14.60 -7.88
CA THR A 125 0.67 -13.51 -7.68
C THR A 125 -0.70 -13.95 -8.20
N ILE A 126 -1.73 -13.84 -7.37
CA ILE A 126 -3.10 -14.25 -7.72
C ILE A 126 -4.06 -13.07 -7.86
N ALA A 127 -3.78 -11.94 -7.20
CA ALA A 127 -4.60 -10.74 -7.32
C ALA A 127 -3.81 -9.47 -7.00
N TYR A 128 -4.20 -8.37 -7.65
CA TYR A 128 -3.90 -7.02 -7.23
C TYR A 128 -4.94 -6.56 -6.19
N ILE A 129 -4.51 -5.77 -5.21
CA ILE A 129 -5.38 -5.29 -4.14
C ILE A 129 -5.62 -3.79 -4.29
N ASN A 130 -4.58 -2.99 -4.11
CA ASN A 130 -4.60 -1.54 -4.30
C ASN A 130 -3.18 -0.98 -4.43
N SER A 131 -3.10 0.32 -4.74
CA SER A 131 -1.86 1.08 -4.76
C SER A 131 -1.91 2.23 -3.77
N ASP A 132 -0.74 2.71 -3.36
CA ASP A 132 -0.56 3.88 -2.53
C ASP A 132 0.72 4.59 -2.96
N ALA A 133 0.72 5.92 -2.99
CA ALA A 133 1.86 6.69 -3.46
C ALA A 133 2.60 7.31 -2.28
N LEU A 134 3.92 7.31 -2.37
CA LEU A 134 4.77 7.97 -1.41
C LEU A 134 4.66 9.48 -1.58
N ALA A 135 4.41 10.19 -0.49
CA ALA A 135 4.37 11.65 -0.45
C ALA A 135 5.54 12.23 0.34
N TRP A 136 6.03 13.37 -0.10
CA TRP A 136 6.84 14.25 0.73
C TRP A 136 5.95 15.13 1.59
N VAL A 137 6.28 15.21 2.86
CA VAL A 137 5.62 16.11 3.82
C VAL A 137 6.63 17.01 4.49
N SER A 138 6.24 18.27 4.69
CA SER A 138 6.95 19.27 5.50
C SER A 138 6.14 19.63 6.73
N ALA A 139 6.79 20.09 7.79
CA ALA A 139 6.10 20.64 8.96
C ALA A 139 5.51 22.02 8.62
N THR A 140 4.36 22.36 9.23
CA THR A 140 3.74 23.70 9.11
C THR A 140 4.48 24.77 9.90
N LYS A 141 5.46 24.36 10.73
CA LYS A 141 6.37 25.23 11.48
C LYS A 141 7.82 24.85 11.20
N GLY A 142 8.74 25.80 11.37
CA GLY A 142 10.17 25.55 11.19
C GLY A 142 10.73 26.11 9.86
N PRO A 143 11.98 25.77 9.50
CA PRO A 143 12.74 26.47 8.45
C PRO A 143 12.17 26.29 7.02
N PHE A 144 11.41 25.21 6.80
CA PHE A 144 10.79 24.92 5.50
C PHE A 144 9.25 25.08 5.51
N ALA A 145 8.68 25.70 6.55
CA ALA A 145 7.26 25.99 6.62
C ALA A 145 6.82 26.86 5.42
N GLY A 146 5.76 26.43 4.73
CA GLY A 146 5.21 27.13 3.56
C GLY A 146 6.03 27.02 2.27
N LYS A 147 7.18 26.35 2.28
CA LYS A 147 7.99 26.15 1.09
C LYS A 147 7.46 24.99 0.23
N SER A 148 7.50 25.20 -1.07
CA SER A 148 7.21 24.16 -2.06
C SER A 148 8.35 23.14 -2.16
N ALA A 149 8.07 21.95 -2.68
CA ALA A 149 9.09 20.94 -2.94
C ALA A 149 10.20 21.47 -3.87
N LYS A 150 9.84 22.34 -4.86
CA LYS A 150 10.81 22.96 -5.77
C LYS A 150 11.81 23.86 -5.03
N GLU A 151 11.34 24.70 -4.10
CA GLU A 151 12.19 25.59 -3.31
C GLU A 151 13.11 24.82 -2.35
N ILE A 152 12.59 23.71 -1.78
CA ILE A 152 13.38 22.86 -0.89
C ILE A 152 14.49 22.13 -1.67
N VAL A 153 14.17 21.59 -2.84
CA VAL A 153 15.16 20.99 -3.75
C VAL A 153 16.19 22.01 -4.21
N GLN A 154 15.77 23.25 -4.52
CA GLN A 154 16.70 24.30 -4.86
C GLN A 154 17.65 24.64 -3.69
N THR A 155 17.13 24.66 -2.45
CA THR A 155 17.97 24.84 -1.25
C THR A 155 19.01 23.71 -1.11
N ALA A 156 18.61 22.44 -1.34
CA ALA A 156 19.51 21.30 -1.31
C ALA A 156 20.54 21.29 -2.45
N LYS A 157 20.22 21.96 -3.56
CA LYS A 157 21.15 22.16 -4.68
C LYS A 157 22.17 23.28 -4.38
N ASP A 158 21.71 24.40 -3.83
CA ASP A 158 22.56 25.56 -3.52
C ASP A 158 23.45 25.32 -2.30
N LYS A 159 22.98 24.49 -1.35
CA LYS A 159 23.66 24.12 -0.10
C LYS A 159 23.64 22.61 0.08
N PRO A 160 24.50 21.86 -0.63
CA PRO A 160 24.51 20.40 -0.60
C PRO A 160 24.65 19.85 0.82
N GLY A 161 23.85 18.83 1.16
CA GLY A 161 23.92 18.14 2.45
C GLY A 161 23.34 18.93 3.64
N THR A 162 22.67 20.06 3.42
CA THR A 162 22.08 20.86 4.52
C THR A 162 20.60 20.55 4.77
N VAL A 163 19.88 20.04 3.78
CA VAL A 163 18.46 19.65 3.92
C VAL A 163 18.40 18.20 4.36
N ARG A 164 17.87 17.97 5.56
CA ARG A 164 17.73 16.63 6.17
C ARG A 164 16.44 15.96 5.69
N VAL A 165 16.56 14.77 5.11
CA VAL A 165 15.41 13.98 4.66
C VAL A 165 15.36 12.63 5.35
N ALA A 166 14.19 12.26 5.89
CA ALA A 166 13.97 10.94 6.46
C ALA A 166 13.93 9.88 5.36
N ILE A 167 14.71 8.82 5.52
CA ILE A 167 14.71 7.67 4.62
C ILE A 167 14.52 6.36 5.37
N VAL A 168 14.13 5.31 4.65
CA VAL A 168 14.25 3.93 5.08
C VAL A 168 15.33 3.29 4.21
N PRO A 169 16.49 2.94 4.77
CA PRO A 169 17.63 2.45 4.00
C PRO A 169 17.28 1.22 3.15
N GLY A 170 17.75 1.20 1.90
CA GLY A 170 17.53 0.09 0.97
C GLY A 170 16.08 -0.06 0.49
N SER A 171 15.26 0.95 0.63
CA SER A 171 13.84 0.91 0.26
C SER A 171 13.45 2.03 -0.71
N MET A 172 12.17 2.04 -1.12
CA MET A 172 11.62 3.08 -2.00
C MET A 172 11.75 4.51 -1.44
N TRP A 173 11.81 4.70 -0.11
CA TRP A 173 12.06 6.02 0.51
C TRP A 173 13.45 6.55 0.16
N GLU A 174 14.46 5.68 0.16
CA GLU A 174 15.82 6.07 -0.25
C GLU A 174 15.91 6.23 -1.77
N TYR A 175 15.29 5.33 -2.54
CA TYR A 175 15.34 5.36 -4.02
C TYR A 175 14.64 6.59 -4.61
N LEU A 176 13.55 7.05 -3.97
CA LEU A 176 12.92 8.32 -4.36
C LEU A 176 13.91 9.49 -4.24
N ILE A 177 14.71 9.53 -3.19
CA ILE A 177 15.74 10.55 -3.04
C ILE A 177 16.83 10.41 -4.13
N ASP A 178 17.26 9.18 -4.43
CA ASP A 178 18.21 8.96 -5.53
C ASP A 178 17.70 9.50 -6.87
N GLN A 179 16.41 9.28 -7.18
CA GLN A 179 15.80 9.76 -8.41
C GLN A 179 15.70 11.29 -8.43
N ILE A 180 15.31 11.92 -7.32
CA ILE A 180 15.23 13.38 -7.23
C ILE A 180 16.62 13.99 -7.35
N GLU A 181 17.63 13.43 -6.69
CA GLU A 181 19.03 13.90 -6.79
C GLU A 181 19.56 13.76 -8.23
N ALA A 182 19.28 12.63 -8.88
CA ALA A 182 19.69 12.40 -10.27
C ALA A 182 19.02 13.37 -11.27
N ALA A 183 17.74 13.68 -11.06
CA ALA A 183 16.98 14.56 -11.92
C ALA A 183 17.30 16.06 -11.73
N THR A 184 17.69 16.45 -10.51
CA THR A 184 17.80 17.89 -10.15
C THR A 184 19.20 18.34 -9.84
N GLY A 185 20.14 17.44 -9.54
CA GLY A 185 21.48 17.72 -9.04
C GLY A 185 21.53 18.16 -7.57
N ALA A 186 20.41 18.14 -6.85
CA ALA A 186 20.38 18.38 -5.42
C ALA A 186 21.13 17.30 -4.62
N LYS A 187 21.52 17.59 -3.38
CA LYS A 187 22.13 16.64 -2.45
C LYS A 187 21.53 16.81 -1.06
N PHE A 188 20.91 15.74 -0.55
CA PHE A 188 20.25 15.72 0.74
C PHE A 188 21.10 15.03 1.82
N LEU A 189 20.94 15.48 3.08
CA LEU A 189 21.43 14.72 4.24
C LEU A 189 20.39 13.67 4.61
N ARG A 190 20.73 12.39 4.38
CA ARG A 190 19.83 11.26 4.60
C ARG A 190 19.85 10.83 6.06
N VAL A 191 18.69 10.84 6.72
CA VAL A 191 18.54 10.43 8.11
C VAL A 191 17.73 9.12 8.15
N PRO A 192 18.32 7.99 8.63
CA PRO A 192 17.69 6.68 8.54
C PRO A 192 16.63 6.47 9.63
N PHE A 193 15.50 5.86 9.23
CA PHE A 193 14.39 5.43 10.11
C PHE A 193 13.92 4.03 9.73
N GLN A 194 13.09 3.41 10.59
CA GLN A 194 12.53 2.06 10.37
C GLN A 194 11.17 2.07 9.64
N GLY A 195 10.74 3.22 9.09
CA GLY A 195 9.47 3.39 8.38
C GLY A 195 9.09 4.85 8.23
N GLY A 196 8.01 5.14 7.52
CA GLY A 196 7.52 6.50 7.28
C GLY A 196 7.08 7.20 8.57
N LYS A 197 6.26 6.54 9.39
CA LYS A 197 5.72 7.13 10.62
C LYS A 197 6.79 7.63 11.60
N PRO A 198 7.87 6.89 11.93
CA PRO A 198 8.98 7.42 12.71
C PRO A 198 9.64 8.65 12.09
N GLY A 199 9.78 8.70 10.76
CA GLY A 199 10.29 9.87 10.04
C GLY A 199 9.39 11.09 10.17
N ILE A 200 8.06 10.90 10.14
CA ILE A 200 7.08 11.98 10.33
C ILE A 200 7.14 12.51 11.76
N VAL A 201 7.28 11.65 12.76
CA VAL A 201 7.47 12.07 14.16
C VAL A 201 8.77 12.87 14.33
N ALA A 202 9.85 12.45 13.66
CA ALA A 202 11.12 13.18 13.66
C ALA A 202 11.02 14.55 12.97
N LEU A 203 10.20 14.68 11.93
CA LEU A 203 9.86 15.94 11.28
C LEU A 203 9.18 16.91 12.25
N LEU A 204 8.18 16.43 12.98
CA LEU A 204 7.46 17.22 13.98
C LEU A 204 8.39 17.68 15.13
N GLY A 205 9.38 16.87 15.46
CA GLY A 205 10.42 17.19 16.44
C GLY A 205 11.56 18.08 15.91
N GLY A 206 11.54 18.46 14.62
CA GLY A 206 12.60 19.27 14.00
C GLY A 206 13.93 18.52 13.77
N ASN A 207 13.94 17.19 13.87
CA ASN A 207 15.13 16.36 13.65
C ASN A 207 15.41 16.10 12.16
N VAL A 208 14.41 16.24 11.31
CA VAL A 208 14.51 16.26 9.83
C VAL A 208 13.69 17.43 9.28
N ASP A 209 13.95 17.79 8.03
CA ASP A 209 13.30 18.91 7.35
C ASP A 209 12.19 18.43 6.42
N ILE A 210 12.34 17.22 5.88
CA ILE A 210 11.37 16.52 5.05
C ILE A 210 11.20 15.10 5.57
N ALA A 211 9.97 14.67 5.71
CA ALA A 211 9.63 13.26 5.86
C ALA A 211 8.95 12.73 4.61
N GLN A 212 8.95 11.41 4.49
CA GLN A 212 8.26 10.69 3.45
C GLN A 212 7.29 9.71 4.10
N GLY A 213 6.09 9.58 3.54
CA GLY A 213 5.09 8.66 4.08
C GLY A 213 3.94 8.42 3.13
N PHE A 214 3.16 7.38 3.41
CA PHE A 214 1.88 7.15 2.80
C PHE A 214 0.80 7.98 3.51
N TYR A 215 -0.27 8.31 2.80
CA TYR A 215 -1.31 9.19 3.33
C TYR A 215 -1.81 8.81 4.72
N GLY A 216 -2.14 7.55 4.96
CA GLY A 216 -2.59 7.07 6.27
C GLY A 216 -1.56 7.18 7.40
N GLU A 217 -0.27 7.40 7.09
CA GLU A 217 0.77 7.59 8.12
C GLU A 217 0.81 9.03 8.64
N PHE A 218 0.34 10.02 7.84
CA PHE A 218 0.37 11.44 8.21
C PHE A 218 -1.00 12.13 8.22
N GLU A 219 -2.09 11.45 7.86
CA GLU A 219 -3.44 12.03 7.79
C GLU A 219 -3.85 12.75 9.08
N SER A 220 -3.65 12.13 10.25
CA SER A 220 -4.00 12.74 11.54
C SER A 220 -3.22 14.02 11.82
N TYR A 221 -1.96 14.08 11.40
CA TYR A 221 -1.12 15.27 11.54
C TYR A 221 -1.47 16.35 10.51
N LEU A 222 -1.93 15.94 9.33
CA LEU A 222 -2.48 16.87 8.31
C LEU A 222 -3.77 17.51 8.80
N GLN A 223 -4.69 16.73 9.36
CA GLN A 223 -5.95 17.23 9.94
C GLN A 223 -5.72 18.17 11.14
N ALA A 224 -4.64 17.96 11.89
CA ALA A 224 -4.22 18.80 12.98
C ALA A 224 -3.37 20.03 12.54
N ASP A 225 -3.23 20.27 11.23
CA ASP A 225 -2.41 21.34 10.65
C ASP A 225 -0.94 21.35 11.16
N GLN A 226 -0.39 20.16 11.40
CA GLN A 226 1.00 20.00 11.85
C GLN A 226 1.96 19.71 10.72
N VAL A 227 1.47 19.04 9.66
CA VAL A 227 2.25 18.73 8.44
C VAL A 227 1.46 19.11 7.20
N LYS A 228 2.18 19.29 6.08
CA LYS A 228 1.62 19.57 4.76
C LYS A 228 2.28 18.67 3.72
N PRO A 229 1.51 17.92 2.91
CA PRO A 229 2.07 17.22 1.76
C PRO A 229 2.48 18.25 0.70
N ILE A 230 3.67 18.09 0.11
CA ILE A 230 4.27 19.07 -0.81
C ILE A 230 4.60 18.47 -2.18
N ALA A 231 4.65 17.16 -2.30
CA ALA A 231 4.77 16.43 -3.56
C ALA A 231 4.36 14.98 -3.39
N VAL A 232 3.91 14.32 -4.47
CA VAL A 232 3.60 12.89 -4.50
C VAL A 232 4.39 12.17 -5.59
N ALA A 233 4.85 10.96 -5.32
CA ALA A 233 5.60 10.12 -6.24
C ALA A 233 4.67 9.22 -7.07
N SER A 234 3.71 9.80 -7.77
CA SER A 234 2.75 9.10 -8.62
C SER A 234 2.76 9.63 -10.05
N SER A 235 2.20 8.87 -10.98
CA SER A 235 2.07 9.27 -12.38
C SER A 235 1.03 10.39 -12.58
N SER A 236 0.09 10.55 -11.64
CA SER A 236 -0.93 11.59 -11.62
C SER A 236 -1.23 12.01 -10.19
N ARG A 237 -1.88 13.17 -10.02
CA ARG A 237 -2.32 13.65 -8.69
C ARG A 237 -3.32 12.69 -8.08
N LEU A 238 -3.27 12.53 -6.76
CA LEU A 238 -4.12 11.61 -6.03
C LEU A 238 -5.47 12.26 -5.69
N GLY A 239 -6.54 11.46 -5.71
CA GLY A 239 -7.89 11.95 -5.46
C GLY A 239 -8.11 12.59 -4.09
N ASN A 240 -7.38 12.14 -3.07
CA ASN A 240 -7.39 12.67 -1.70
C ASN A 240 -6.35 13.79 -1.46
N MET A 241 -5.51 14.10 -2.46
CA MET A 241 -4.49 15.15 -2.44
C MET A 241 -4.44 15.89 -3.78
N LYS A 242 -5.60 16.32 -4.31
CA LYS A 242 -5.75 16.92 -5.65
C LYS A 242 -4.91 18.17 -5.87
N ASP A 243 -4.66 18.92 -4.81
CA ASP A 243 -3.87 20.17 -4.87
C ASP A 243 -2.37 19.92 -4.75
N VAL A 244 -1.94 18.69 -4.47
CA VAL A 244 -0.53 18.31 -4.36
C VAL A 244 -0.02 17.85 -5.72
N ALA A 245 0.98 18.54 -6.25
CA ALA A 245 1.59 18.21 -7.52
C ALA A 245 2.43 16.93 -7.41
N THR A 246 2.57 16.20 -8.52
CA THR A 246 3.52 15.09 -8.61
C THR A 246 4.95 15.60 -8.76
N PHE A 247 5.94 14.79 -8.39
CA PHE A 247 7.35 15.13 -8.67
C PHE A 247 7.59 15.33 -10.16
N ASN A 248 6.92 14.56 -11.02
CA ASN A 248 7.03 14.69 -12.47
C ASN A 248 6.50 16.04 -12.98
N GLU A 249 5.39 16.54 -12.44
CA GLU A 249 4.88 17.90 -12.74
C GLU A 249 5.86 18.98 -12.25
N ILE A 250 6.44 18.82 -11.06
CA ILE A 250 7.33 19.81 -10.43
C ILE A 250 8.65 19.93 -11.19
N PHE A 251 9.24 18.79 -11.62
CA PHE A 251 10.59 18.77 -12.20
C PHE A 251 10.62 18.52 -13.71
N GLY A 252 9.47 18.35 -14.37
CA GLY A 252 9.39 18.08 -15.80
C GLY A 252 9.93 16.69 -16.17
N THR A 253 9.82 15.71 -15.27
CA THR A 253 10.26 14.32 -15.45
C THR A 253 9.09 13.41 -15.76
N LYS A 254 9.35 12.11 -16.02
CA LYS A 254 8.32 11.10 -16.22
C LYS A 254 8.51 9.85 -15.35
N ASP A 255 9.67 9.73 -14.72
CA ASP A 255 10.13 8.49 -14.11
C ASP A 255 10.20 8.53 -12.57
N ILE A 256 9.85 9.68 -11.95
CA ILE A 256 9.80 9.78 -10.50
C ILE A 256 8.41 9.29 -10.03
N VAL A 257 8.28 7.97 -9.96
CA VAL A 257 7.05 7.29 -9.53
C VAL A 257 7.43 6.15 -8.58
N TRP A 258 6.96 6.25 -7.33
CA TRP A 258 7.15 5.21 -6.32
C TRP A 258 5.83 4.94 -5.61
N ASN A 259 5.15 3.91 -6.09
CA ASN A 259 3.90 3.42 -5.50
C ASN A 259 4.18 2.12 -4.75
N ILE A 260 3.62 1.99 -3.58
CA ILE A 260 3.34 0.67 -3.04
C ILE A 260 2.20 0.07 -3.85
N ILE A 261 2.42 -1.14 -4.34
CA ILE A 261 1.42 -1.98 -4.98
C ILE A 261 1.19 -3.16 -4.06
N ARG A 262 -0.03 -3.32 -3.57
CA ARG A 262 -0.37 -4.43 -2.68
C ARG A 262 -0.95 -5.57 -3.48
N LEU A 263 -0.43 -6.76 -3.22
CA LEU A 263 -0.66 -7.99 -3.97
C LEU A 263 -1.06 -9.11 -3.05
N ALA A 264 -1.89 -10.01 -3.54
CA ALA A 264 -2.10 -11.32 -2.94
C ALA A 264 -1.26 -12.35 -3.69
N VAL A 265 -0.48 -13.12 -2.94
CA VAL A 265 0.36 -14.19 -3.49
C VAL A 265 0.08 -15.51 -2.77
N VAL A 266 0.37 -16.61 -3.44
CA VAL A 266 0.36 -17.97 -2.86
C VAL A 266 1.70 -18.65 -3.12
N PRO A 267 2.09 -19.66 -2.31
CA PRO A 267 3.25 -20.50 -2.60
C PRO A 267 3.10 -21.18 -3.96
N LYS A 268 4.22 -21.29 -4.69
CA LYS A 268 4.26 -21.98 -5.99
C LYS A 268 3.79 -23.41 -5.86
N GLY A 269 2.97 -23.85 -6.80
CA GLY A 269 2.41 -25.20 -6.80
C GLY A 269 1.06 -25.30 -6.10
N THR A 270 0.49 -24.19 -5.64
CA THR A 270 -0.91 -24.17 -5.16
C THR A 270 -1.85 -24.63 -6.27
N PRO A 271 -2.81 -25.55 -6.02
CA PRO A 271 -3.73 -26.08 -7.02
C PRO A 271 -4.46 -24.99 -7.80
N ALA A 272 -4.63 -25.17 -9.11
CA ALA A 272 -5.15 -24.15 -10.01
C ALA A 272 -6.59 -23.71 -9.66
N ASP A 273 -7.44 -24.65 -9.26
CA ASP A 273 -8.82 -24.40 -8.82
C ASP A 273 -8.87 -23.55 -7.54
N ARG A 274 -7.99 -23.84 -6.55
CA ARG A 274 -7.87 -23.06 -5.33
C ARG A 274 -7.35 -21.65 -5.62
N LYS A 275 -6.35 -21.51 -6.49
CA LYS A 275 -5.87 -20.19 -6.95
C LYS A 275 -6.97 -19.38 -7.61
N ALA A 276 -7.74 -19.99 -8.51
CA ALA A 276 -8.84 -19.33 -9.22
C ALA A 276 -9.92 -18.84 -8.22
N TYR A 277 -10.27 -19.68 -7.26
CA TYR A 277 -11.23 -19.35 -6.21
C TYR A 277 -10.74 -18.19 -5.31
N LEU A 278 -9.50 -18.27 -4.82
CA LEU A 278 -8.90 -17.23 -3.97
C LEU A 278 -8.77 -15.90 -4.73
N ALA A 279 -8.33 -15.94 -5.99
CA ALA A 279 -8.26 -14.76 -6.85
C ALA A 279 -9.64 -14.13 -7.08
N ALA A 280 -10.66 -14.94 -7.39
CA ALA A 280 -12.03 -14.47 -7.57
C ALA A 280 -12.58 -13.82 -6.29
N THR A 281 -12.33 -14.43 -5.13
CA THR A 281 -12.74 -13.90 -3.81
C THR A 281 -12.12 -12.52 -3.56
N ILE A 282 -10.81 -12.39 -3.75
CA ILE A 282 -10.11 -11.13 -3.54
C ILE A 282 -10.58 -10.07 -4.55
N ASN A 283 -10.66 -10.43 -5.83
CA ASN A 283 -11.12 -9.52 -6.88
C ASN A 283 -12.58 -9.07 -6.67
N ALA A 284 -13.46 -9.95 -6.19
CA ALA A 284 -14.83 -9.58 -5.84
C ALA A 284 -14.84 -8.60 -4.65
N ALA A 285 -14.04 -8.85 -3.62
CA ALA A 285 -13.93 -7.98 -2.46
C ALA A 285 -13.42 -6.58 -2.82
N VAL A 286 -12.31 -6.47 -3.59
CA VAL A 286 -11.73 -5.16 -3.95
C VAL A 286 -12.61 -4.33 -4.87
N ARG A 287 -13.53 -4.96 -5.60
CA ARG A 287 -14.51 -4.27 -6.46
C ARG A 287 -15.72 -3.75 -5.69
N THR A 288 -15.88 -4.10 -4.42
CA THR A 288 -17.01 -3.57 -3.64
C THR A 288 -16.81 -2.07 -3.40
N PRO A 289 -17.83 -1.22 -3.65
CA PRO A 289 -17.71 0.21 -3.38
C PRO A 289 -17.37 0.53 -1.92
N ALA A 290 -17.84 -0.32 -1.00
CA ALA A 290 -17.58 -0.16 0.42
C ALA A 290 -16.09 -0.37 0.77
N LEU A 291 -15.43 -1.41 0.24
CA LEU A 291 -13.99 -1.61 0.45
C LEU A 291 -13.16 -0.53 -0.26
N ALA A 292 -13.56 -0.13 -1.46
CA ALA A 292 -12.89 0.97 -2.17
C ALA A 292 -12.93 2.28 -1.34
N ALA A 293 -14.06 2.57 -0.69
CA ALA A 293 -14.18 3.72 0.20
C ALA A 293 -13.30 3.60 1.46
N GLU A 294 -13.18 2.39 2.06
CA GLU A 294 -12.26 2.16 3.18
C GLU A 294 -10.80 2.34 2.75
N PHE A 295 -10.42 1.82 1.59
CA PHE A 295 -9.07 2.02 1.05
C PHE A 295 -8.77 3.50 0.76
N ALA A 296 -9.73 4.24 0.21
CA ALA A 296 -9.58 5.67 -0.06
C ALA A 296 -9.33 6.48 1.22
N LYS A 297 -9.93 6.12 2.37
CA LYS A 297 -9.64 6.73 3.67
C LYS A 297 -8.19 6.52 4.10
N LEU A 298 -7.59 5.38 3.72
CA LEU A 298 -6.18 5.08 3.98
C LEU A 298 -5.23 5.71 2.94
N GLY A 299 -5.77 6.45 1.96
CA GLY A 299 -5.01 7.04 0.86
C GLY A 299 -4.70 6.08 -0.29
N ALA A 300 -5.14 4.83 -0.19
CA ALA A 300 -4.94 3.86 -1.23
C ALA A 300 -5.95 4.06 -2.37
N TYR A 301 -5.54 3.73 -3.58
CA TYR A 301 -6.35 3.85 -4.79
C TYR A 301 -6.28 2.58 -5.64
N SER A 302 -7.23 2.40 -6.55
CA SER A 302 -7.22 1.33 -7.54
C SER A 302 -6.58 1.82 -8.83
N ASP A 303 -5.53 1.14 -9.28
CA ASP A 303 -4.92 1.40 -10.59
C ASP A 303 -5.69 0.63 -11.67
N PRO A 304 -6.28 1.32 -12.68
CA PRO A 304 -7.04 0.68 -13.74
C PRO A 304 -6.24 -0.36 -14.54
N LEU A 305 -4.93 -0.18 -14.71
CA LEU A 305 -4.08 -1.12 -15.43
C LEU A 305 -3.89 -2.43 -14.66
N LEU A 306 -3.86 -2.35 -13.32
CA LEU A 306 -3.65 -3.48 -12.43
C LEU A 306 -4.96 -4.17 -12.04
N THR A 307 -6.10 -3.49 -12.14
CA THR A 307 -7.42 -4.10 -11.89
C THR A 307 -7.94 -4.92 -13.05
N ASN A 308 -7.35 -4.79 -14.25
CA ASN A 308 -7.68 -5.59 -15.42
C ASN A 308 -6.83 -6.87 -15.43
N PRO A 309 -7.41 -8.08 -15.24
CA PRO A 309 -6.64 -9.33 -15.20
C PRO A 309 -5.83 -9.62 -16.46
N ALA A 310 -6.26 -9.09 -17.63
CA ALA A 310 -5.56 -9.29 -18.88
C ALA A 310 -4.24 -8.51 -18.99
N THR A 311 -4.13 -7.39 -18.29
CA THR A 311 -2.95 -6.49 -18.34
C THR A 311 -2.12 -6.53 -17.05
N ALA A 312 -2.72 -6.87 -15.93
CA ALA A 312 -2.10 -6.79 -14.60
C ALA A 312 -0.76 -7.53 -14.51
N ALA A 313 -0.69 -8.76 -15.01
CA ALA A 313 0.54 -9.55 -14.94
C ALA A 313 1.69 -8.91 -15.72
N ALA A 314 1.43 -8.41 -16.92
CA ALA A 314 2.42 -7.75 -17.75
C ALA A 314 2.88 -6.40 -17.16
N GLU A 315 1.96 -5.63 -16.59
CA GLU A 315 2.31 -4.36 -15.93
C GLU A 315 3.12 -4.58 -14.65
N LEU A 316 2.78 -5.59 -13.85
CA LEU A 316 3.55 -5.94 -12.66
C LEU A 316 4.97 -6.41 -13.02
N ASP A 317 5.12 -7.22 -14.08
CA ASP A 317 6.43 -7.66 -14.55
C ASP A 317 7.26 -6.48 -15.06
N LYS A 318 6.68 -5.59 -15.85
CA LYS A 318 7.31 -4.35 -16.33
C LYS A 318 7.79 -3.48 -15.15
N MET A 319 6.98 -3.33 -14.10
CA MET A 319 7.36 -2.58 -12.91
C MET A 319 8.52 -3.24 -12.15
N ALA A 320 8.50 -4.58 -11.99
CA ALA A 320 9.59 -5.33 -11.37
C ALA A 320 10.89 -5.23 -12.17
N GLN A 321 10.82 -5.25 -13.52
CA GLN A 321 11.97 -5.05 -14.38
C GLN A 321 12.53 -3.63 -14.29
N ALA A 322 11.67 -2.61 -14.20
CA ALA A 322 12.09 -1.22 -14.01
C ALA A 322 12.81 -1.04 -12.67
N GLU A 323 12.30 -1.64 -11.59
CA GLU A 323 12.95 -1.62 -10.28
C GLU A 323 14.32 -2.34 -10.34
N ARG A 324 14.39 -3.49 -11.00
CA ARG A 324 15.66 -4.21 -11.21
C ARG A 324 16.67 -3.35 -11.98
N ALA A 325 16.26 -2.72 -13.07
CA ALA A 325 17.11 -1.85 -13.87
C ALA A 325 17.64 -0.67 -13.05
N PHE A 326 16.82 -0.10 -12.17
CA PHE A 326 17.24 0.93 -11.24
C PHE A 326 18.32 0.43 -10.27
N TYR A 327 18.19 -0.77 -9.70
CA TYR A 327 19.21 -1.34 -8.81
C TYR A 327 20.53 -1.62 -9.52
N VAL A 328 20.47 -2.09 -10.77
CA VAL A 328 21.68 -2.28 -11.61
C VAL A 328 22.34 -0.92 -11.90
N LYS A 329 21.57 0.08 -12.34
CA LYS A 329 22.04 1.44 -12.66
C LYS A 329 22.71 2.12 -11.45
N THR A 330 22.22 1.86 -10.25
CA THR A 330 22.74 2.46 -9.00
C THR A 330 23.83 1.60 -8.34
N GLY A 331 24.26 0.48 -8.98
CA GLY A 331 25.29 -0.41 -8.47
C GLY A 331 24.89 -1.26 -7.26
N ARG A 332 23.60 -1.33 -6.95
CA ARG A 332 23.06 -2.12 -5.83
C ARG A 332 22.83 -3.59 -6.20
N LEU A 333 22.64 -3.85 -7.47
CA LEU A 333 22.56 -5.20 -8.05
C LEU A 333 23.60 -5.30 -9.18
N LYS A 334 24.33 -6.43 -9.20
CA LYS A 334 25.31 -6.76 -10.26
C LYS A 334 24.65 -7.46 -11.44
#